data_301d228331e8ae4896d766668ae26587
#
_entry.id   301d228331e8ae4896d766668ae26587
#
_cell.length_a   1.000
_cell.length_b   1.000
_cell.length_c   1.000
_cell.angle_alpha   90.00
_cell.angle_beta   90.00
_cell.angle_gamma   90.00
#
_symmetry.space_group_name_H-M   'P 1'
#
loop_
_entity.id
_entity.type
_entity.pdbx_description
1 polymer ?
#
loop_
_entity_poly.entity_id
_entity_poly.type
_entity_poly.pdbx_seq_one_letter_code
_entity_poly.pdbx_strand_id
1 'polypeptide(L)'
;KKPREVFVTLNTLMAESDVSEVADAIETIAEAGADAIIVQDLGVARLACAIAPQLDLHASTQMAIHNLEGARVATRWGFSQVTLARELTFDEIGRIAAEGIHTEVFIHGALCYSYSGLCLMSAVRNDRSGNRGRCAYPCRERYGVDGTEVSGLAFSMRDLALGEDVRKLAELGVSCLK
;
A
#
# COMPACT_ATOMS: atom_id res chain seq x y z
N LYS A 1 13.40 12.76 20.49
CA LYS A 1 12.45 11.95 19.69
C LYS A 1 11.15 12.72 19.57
N LYS A 2 10.66 12.95 18.34
CA LYS A 2 9.31 13.51 18.15
C LYS A 2 8.30 12.55 18.82
N PRO A 3 7.26 13.03 19.49
CA PRO A 3 6.28 12.19 20.16
C PRO A 3 5.38 11.41 19.16
N ARG A 4 5.35 11.85 17.91
CA ARG A 4 4.57 11.24 16.81
C ARG A 4 5.30 11.45 15.49
N GLU A 5 5.17 10.50 14.59
CA GLU A 5 5.64 10.56 13.22
C GLU A 5 4.45 10.78 12.28
N VAL A 6 4.67 11.53 11.22
CA VAL A 6 3.64 11.85 10.21
C VAL A 6 4.09 11.30 8.87
N PHE A 7 3.32 10.34 8.36
CA PHE A 7 3.54 9.72 7.05
C PHE A 7 2.46 10.18 6.07
N VAL A 8 2.87 10.73 4.94
CA VAL A 8 1.94 11.22 3.91
C VAL A 8 1.87 10.21 2.77
N THR A 9 0.64 9.87 2.36
CA THR A 9 0.45 8.95 1.23
C THR A 9 0.51 9.69 -0.10
N LEU A 10 1.47 9.33 -0.95
CA LEU A 10 1.57 9.70 -2.35
C LEU A 10 1.67 8.41 -3.17
N ASN A 11 0.69 7.53 -2.97
CA ASN A 11 0.73 6.11 -3.29
C ASN A 11 -0.14 5.72 -4.48
N THR A 12 -0.27 6.60 -5.46
CA THR A 12 -0.97 6.32 -6.72
C THR A 12 0.02 6.31 -7.89
N LEU A 13 -0.35 5.63 -8.98
CA LEU A 13 0.42 5.71 -10.23
C LEU A 13 0.24 7.08 -10.86
N MET A 14 1.32 7.64 -11.36
CA MET A 14 1.35 8.96 -11.99
C MET A 14 1.47 8.84 -13.50
N ALA A 15 0.81 9.77 -14.22
CA ALA A 15 1.04 9.96 -15.63
C ALA A 15 2.17 10.98 -15.83
N GLU A 16 2.76 11.02 -17.02
CA GLU A 16 3.78 12.00 -17.37
C GLU A 16 3.30 13.45 -17.17
N SER A 17 2.01 13.69 -17.41
CA SER A 17 1.38 14.99 -17.19
C SER A 17 1.32 15.44 -15.72
N ASP A 18 1.44 14.51 -14.78
CA ASP A 18 1.28 14.77 -13.36
C ASP A 18 2.63 15.09 -12.67
N VAL A 19 3.75 14.90 -13.37
CA VAL A 19 5.11 14.97 -12.81
C VAL A 19 5.41 16.31 -12.11
N SER A 20 4.99 17.42 -12.71
CA SER A 20 5.20 18.76 -12.13
C SER A 20 4.40 18.93 -10.82
N GLU A 21 3.13 18.53 -10.83
CA GLU A 21 2.25 18.61 -9.64
C GLU A 21 2.76 17.71 -8.52
N VAL A 22 3.28 16.54 -8.88
CA VAL A 22 3.89 15.61 -7.92
C VAL A 22 5.16 16.19 -7.30
N ALA A 23 6.00 16.87 -8.09
CA ALA A 23 7.19 17.55 -7.58
C ALA A 23 6.83 18.63 -6.55
N ASP A 24 5.87 19.51 -6.90
CA ASP A 24 5.35 20.55 -5.99
C ASP A 24 4.76 19.96 -4.71
N ALA A 25 4.05 18.82 -4.83
CA ALA A 25 3.49 18.12 -3.68
C ALA A 25 4.59 17.57 -2.75
N ILE A 26 5.67 16.99 -3.30
CA ILE A 26 6.80 16.49 -2.52
C ILE A 26 7.47 17.64 -1.74
N GLU A 27 7.71 18.79 -2.38
CA GLU A 27 8.25 19.98 -1.72
C GLU A 27 7.34 20.42 -0.57
N THR A 28 6.04 20.55 -0.82
CA THR A 28 5.04 20.93 0.18
C THR A 28 5.02 19.98 1.37
N ILE A 29 5.09 18.66 1.14
CA ILE A 29 5.12 17.63 2.18
C ILE A 29 6.39 17.77 3.03
N ALA A 30 7.53 18.01 2.39
CA ALA A 30 8.80 18.19 3.07
C ALA A 30 8.82 19.47 3.93
N GLU A 31 8.35 20.59 3.38
CA GLU A 31 8.24 21.87 4.08
C GLU A 31 7.26 21.80 5.27
N ALA A 32 6.20 21.02 5.15
CA ALA A 32 5.26 20.77 6.26
C ALA A 32 5.87 19.93 7.41
N GLY A 33 7.08 19.37 7.20
CA GLY A 33 7.81 18.62 8.21
C GLY A 33 7.28 17.20 8.43
N ALA A 34 6.74 16.58 7.38
CA ALA A 34 6.45 15.15 7.39
C ALA A 34 7.73 14.34 7.61
N ASP A 35 7.60 13.16 8.21
CA ASP A 35 8.73 12.27 8.48
C ASP A 35 8.98 11.32 7.30
N ALA A 36 7.91 10.87 6.63
CA ALA A 36 8.00 9.97 5.48
C ALA A 36 6.88 10.18 4.47
N ILE A 37 7.13 9.68 3.25
CA ILE A 37 6.09 9.50 2.23
C ILE A 37 5.92 8.03 1.90
N ILE A 38 4.65 7.62 1.74
CA ILE A 38 4.29 6.26 1.33
C ILE A 38 4.02 6.29 -0.17
N VAL A 39 4.82 5.59 -0.96
CA VAL A 39 4.76 5.65 -2.42
C VAL A 39 4.55 4.27 -3.05
N GLN A 40 3.91 4.26 -4.21
CA GLN A 40 3.74 3.08 -5.07
C GLN A 40 4.58 3.22 -6.34
N ASP A 41 4.60 4.41 -6.93
CA ASP A 41 5.24 4.70 -8.20
C ASP A 41 6.75 4.90 -8.03
N LEU A 42 7.56 4.19 -8.80
CA LEU A 42 9.03 4.27 -8.72
C LEU A 42 9.55 5.61 -9.23
N GLY A 43 8.85 6.25 -10.18
CA GLY A 43 9.17 7.60 -10.65
C GLY A 43 8.98 8.62 -9.53
N VAL A 44 7.88 8.50 -8.78
CA VAL A 44 7.63 9.33 -7.58
C VAL A 44 8.70 9.11 -6.51
N ALA A 45 9.08 7.87 -6.23
CA ALA A 45 10.16 7.56 -5.29
C ALA A 45 11.48 8.21 -5.74
N ARG A 46 11.80 8.14 -7.03
CA ARG A 46 13.01 8.78 -7.59
C ARG A 46 12.99 10.31 -7.49
N LEU A 47 11.83 10.93 -7.76
CA LEU A 47 11.64 12.37 -7.59
C LEU A 47 11.82 12.79 -6.13
N ALA A 48 11.22 12.06 -5.20
CA ALA A 48 11.34 12.33 -3.78
C ALA A 48 12.79 12.30 -3.29
N CYS A 49 13.56 11.29 -3.70
CA CYS A 49 14.99 11.24 -3.39
C CYS A 49 15.77 12.44 -3.93
N ALA A 50 15.36 13.02 -5.07
CA ALA A 50 16.04 14.15 -5.68
C ALA A 50 15.65 15.50 -5.07
N ILE A 51 14.35 15.67 -4.74
CA ILE A 51 13.77 16.93 -4.27
C ILE A 51 13.89 17.06 -2.75
N ALA A 52 13.58 15.99 -2.02
CA ALA A 52 13.48 15.99 -0.56
C ALA A 52 14.18 14.75 0.05
N PRO A 53 15.52 14.66 -0.05
CA PRO A 53 16.27 13.48 0.41
C PRO A 53 16.20 13.25 1.93
N GLN A 54 15.66 14.21 2.69
CA GLN A 54 15.42 14.09 4.12
C GLN A 54 14.13 13.33 4.47
N LEU A 55 13.22 13.14 3.50
CA LEU A 55 12.01 12.34 3.71
C LEU A 55 12.32 10.86 3.59
N ASP A 56 11.90 10.09 4.58
CA ASP A 56 11.94 8.64 4.48
C ASP A 56 10.96 8.13 3.42
N LEU A 57 11.38 7.09 2.69
CA LEU A 57 10.53 6.41 1.72
C LEU A 57 9.93 5.16 2.31
N HIS A 58 8.61 5.06 2.33
CA HIS A 58 7.89 3.86 2.70
C HIS A 58 7.23 3.23 1.48
N ALA A 59 7.48 1.94 1.25
CA ALA A 59 6.86 1.20 0.16
C ALA A 59 5.39 0.94 0.49
N SER A 60 4.50 1.41 -0.39
CA SER A 60 3.06 1.15 -0.26
C SER A 60 2.74 -0.34 -0.44
N THR A 61 1.69 -0.84 0.21
CA THR A 61 1.12 -2.16 -0.06
C THR A 61 0.76 -2.34 -1.54
N GLN A 62 0.46 -1.26 -2.25
CA GLN A 62 0.15 -1.26 -3.68
C GLN A 62 1.37 -1.57 -4.57
N MET A 63 2.58 -1.61 -4.03
CA MET A 63 3.76 -2.18 -4.71
C MET A 63 3.72 -3.71 -4.76
N ALA A 64 2.73 -4.34 -4.14
CA ALA A 64 2.51 -5.79 -4.14
C ALA A 64 3.74 -6.59 -3.67
N ILE A 65 4.41 -6.11 -2.62
CA ILE A 65 5.57 -6.80 -2.05
C ILE A 65 5.05 -7.96 -1.17
N HIS A 66 5.16 -9.17 -1.70
CA HIS A 66 4.60 -10.37 -1.08
C HIS A 66 5.59 -11.53 -0.94
N ASN A 67 6.88 -11.22 -0.99
CA ASN A 67 7.94 -12.18 -0.70
C ASN A 67 9.21 -11.47 -0.22
N LEU A 68 10.12 -12.25 0.35
CA LEU A 68 11.35 -11.73 0.91
C LEU A 68 12.24 -11.04 -0.14
N GLU A 69 12.35 -11.58 -1.35
CA GLU A 69 13.19 -10.97 -2.38
C GLU A 69 12.64 -9.61 -2.84
N GLY A 70 11.31 -9.48 -2.95
CA GLY A 70 10.67 -8.19 -3.21
C GLY A 70 10.97 -7.17 -2.11
N ALA A 71 10.89 -7.58 -0.84
CA ALA A 71 11.23 -6.72 0.30
C ALA A 71 12.70 -6.29 0.28
N ARG A 72 13.63 -7.22 -0.02
CA ARG A 72 15.06 -6.92 -0.19
C ARG A 72 15.33 -5.94 -1.32
N VAL A 73 14.61 -6.08 -2.45
CA VAL A 73 14.72 -5.12 -3.57
C VAL A 73 14.27 -3.73 -3.13
N ALA A 74 13.13 -3.62 -2.47
CA ALA A 74 12.65 -2.33 -1.96
C ALA A 74 13.67 -1.67 -1.03
N THR A 75 14.21 -2.41 -0.07
CA THR A 75 15.25 -1.91 0.84
C THR A 75 16.49 -1.43 0.09
N ARG A 76 16.96 -2.18 -0.93
CA ARG A 76 18.10 -1.75 -1.77
C ARG A 76 17.82 -0.49 -2.58
N TRP A 77 16.56 -0.21 -2.89
CA TRP A 77 16.12 1.01 -3.58
C TRP A 77 15.91 2.20 -2.65
N GLY A 78 16.21 2.04 -1.35
CA GLY A 78 16.18 3.12 -0.38
C GLY A 78 14.87 3.24 0.39
N PHE A 79 13.96 2.27 0.26
CA PHE A 79 12.78 2.24 1.13
C PHE A 79 13.19 1.83 2.55
N SER A 80 12.91 2.70 3.51
CA SER A 80 13.19 2.48 4.94
C SER A 80 12.16 1.59 5.61
N GLN A 81 10.94 1.52 5.05
CA GLN A 81 9.85 0.67 5.52
C GLN A 81 9.08 0.06 4.36
N VAL A 82 8.60 -1.17 4.55
CA VAL A 82 7.82 -1.91 3.55
C VAL A 82 6.46 -2.28 4.12
N THR A 83 5.39 -1.72 3.54
CA THR A 83 4.03 -2.18 3.83
C THR A 83 3.76 -3.45 3.04
N LEU A 84 3.71 -4.58 3.73
CA LEU A 84 3.56 -5.89 3.12
C LEU A 84 2.20 -6.08 2.46
N ALA A 85 2.17 -6.92 1.43
CA ALA A 85 0.93 -7.36 0.80
C ALA A 85 0.01 -8.08 1.80
N ARG A 86 -1.30 -7.87 1.67
CA ARG A 86 -2.30 -8.41 2.60
C ARG A 86 -2.60 -9.88 2.40
N GLU A 87 -2.03 -10.46 1.37
CA GLU A 87 -2.17 -11.87 0.99
C GLU A 87 -1.14 -12.78 1.70
N LEU A 88 -0.17 -12.21 2.43
CA LEU A 88 0.84 -12.99 3.12
C LEU A 88 0.29 -13.74 4.33
N THR A 89 0.80 -14.95 4.51
CA THR A 89 0.63 -15.72 5.75
C THR A 89 1.53 -15.19 6.88
N PHE A 90 1.23 -15.54 8.12
CA PHE A 90 2.09 -15.20 9.26
C PHE A 90 3.52 -15.72 9.12
N ASP A 91 3.69 -16.92 8.54
CA ASP A 91 5.02 -17.51 8.33
C ASP A 91 5.85 -16.72 7.29
N GLU A 92 5.20 -16.21 6.25
CA GLU A 92 5.84 -15.37 5.24
C GLU A 92 6.21 -14.01 5.81
N ILE A 93 5.30 -13.39 6.58
CA ILE A 93 5.55 -12.14 7.30
C ILE A 93 6.74 -12.31 8.25
N GLY A 94 6.75 -13.37 9.06
CA GLY A 94 7.83 -13.63 10.00
C GLY A 94 9.19 -13.82 9.32
N ARG A 95 9.23 -14.50 8.16
CA ARG A 95 10.47 -14.64 7.39
C ARG A 95 11.02 -13.32 6.87
N ILE A 96 10.15 -12.40 6.49
CA ILE A 96 10.57 -11.07 6.01
C ILE A 96 11.04 -10.22 7.20
N ALA A 97 10.29 -10.21 8.29
CA ALA A 97 10.63 -9.44 9.49
C ALA A 97 11.95 -9.91 10.14
N ALA A 98 12.23 -11.22 10.13
CA ALA A 98 13.45 -11.79 10.67
C ALA A 98 14.74 -11.32 9.96
N GLU A 99 14.66 -10.79 8.74
CA GLU A 99 15.79 -10.17 8.02
C GLU A 99 16.11 -8.75 8.50
N GLY A 100 15.42 -8.25 9.52
CA GLY A 100 15.62 -6.89 10.03
C GLY A 100 15.05 -5.79 9.13
N ILE A 101 14.19 -6.15 8.16
CA ILE A 101 13.48 -5.19 7.31
C ILE A 101 12.34 -4.58 8.13
N HIS A 102 12.26 -3.26 8.16
CA HIS A 102 11.13 -2.58 8.79
C HIS A 102 9.84 -2.87 8.01
N THR A 103 8.96 -3.64 8.62
CA THR A 103 7.71 -4.10 8.00
C THR A 103 6.51 -3.41 8.63
N GLU A 104 5.55 -3.02 7.77
CA GLU A 104 4.22 -2.56 8.17
C GLU A 104 3.19 -3.57 7.69
N VAL A 105 2.24 -3.95 8.56
CA VAL A 105 1.20 -4.93 8.27
C VAL A 105 -0.17 -4.34 8.60
N PHE A 106 -1.12 -4.46 7.66
CA PHE A 106 -2.52 -4.12 7.92
C PHE A 106 -3.12 -5.13 8.90
N ILE A 107 -3.78 -4.63 9.95
CA ILE A 107 -4.45 -5.45 10.95
C ILE A 107 -5.97 -5.27 10.95
N HIS A 108 -6.47 -4.19 10.33
CA HIS A 108 -7.90 -3.91 10.32
C HIS A 108 -8.32 -3.17 9.04
N GLY A 109 -9.56 -3.39 8.61
CA GLY A 109 -10.22 -2.64 7.55
C GLY A 109 -10.64 -3.48 6.35
N ALA A 110 -11.28 -2.81 5.40
CA ALA A 110 -11.81 -3.44 4.21
C ALA A 110 -10.71 -4.05 3.32
N LEU A 111 -10.82 -5.34 3.03
CA LEU A 111 -9.94 -5.98 2.05
C LEU A 111 -10.37 -5.66 0.62
N CYS A 112 -9.38 -5.37 -0.23
CA CYS A 112 -9.59 -5.23 -1.65
C CYS A 112 -9.73 -6.61 -2.30
N TYR A 113 -10.59 -6.73 -3.30
CA TYR A 113 -10.70 -7.95 -4.11
C TYR A 113 -9.44 -8.20 -4.96
N SER A 114 -8.81 -7.12 -5.41
CA SER A 114 -7.62 -7.21 -6.25
C SER A 114 -6.37 -7.55 -5.43
N TYR A 115 -5.38 -8.08 -6.12
CA TYR A 115 -4.10 -8.42 -5.52
C TYR A 115 -3.36 -7.16 -5.07
N SER A 116 -3.27 -6.96 -3.76
CA SER A 116 -2.63 -5.80 -3.11
C SER A 116 -3.00 -4.43 -3.73
N GLY A 117 -4.26 -4.30 -4.18
CA GLY A 117 -4.77 -3.04 -4.73
C GLY A 117 -4.50 -2.80 -6.22
N LEU A 118 -3.78 -3.67 -6.91
CA LEU A 118 -3.56 -3.56 -8.37
C LEU A 118 -4.82 -4.03 -9.12
N CYS A 119 -5.68 -3.09 -9.54
CA CYS A 119 -7.00 -3.39 -10.09
C CYS A 119 -7.33 -2.57 -11.33
N LEU A 120 -7.84 -3.25 -12.37
CA LEU A 120 -8.38 -2.61 -13.57
C LEU A 120 -9.91 -2.54 -13.60
N MET A 121 -10.61 -3.25 -12.69
CA MET A 121 -12.06 -3.38 -12.72
C MET A 121 -12.77 -2.03 -12.71
N SER A 122 -12.35 -1.12 -11.84
CA SER A 122 -12.94 0.22 -11.75
C SER A 122 -12.65 1.08 -12.97
N ALA A 123 -11.48 0.93 -13.60
CA ALA A 123 -11.17 1.62 -14.85
C ALA A 123 -12.06 1.13 -15.99
N VAL A 124 -12.19 -0.20 -16.14
CA VAL A 124 -12.97 -0.80 -17.23
C VAL A 124 -14.47 -0.54 -17.10
N ARG A 125 -15.03 -0.62 -15.88
CA ARG A 125 -16.48 -0.47 -15.68
C ARG A 125 -16.96 0.97 -15.53
N ASN A 126 -16.14 1.83 -14.94
CA ASN A 126 -16.54 3.15 -14.48
C ASN A 126 -15.67 4.28 -15.05
N ASP A 127 -14.72 3.97 -15.91
CA ASP A 127 -13.70 4.92 -16.42
C ASP A 127 -12.98 5.68 -15.28
N ARG A 128 -12.76 4.98 -14.15
CA ARG A 128 -12.13 5.51 -12.95
C ARG A 128 -11.05 4.55 -12.45
N SER A 129 -9.78 4.88 -12.71
CA SER A 129 -8.66 4.03 -12.32
C SER A 129 -8.47 4.02 -10.79
N GLY A 130 -8.61 2.83 -10.20
CA GLY A 130 -8.27 2.61 -8.79
C GLY A 130 -6.79 2.79 -8.50
N ASN A 131 -5.92 2.45 -9.46
CA ASN A 131 -4.47 2.62 -9.33
C ASN A 131 -4.05 4.10 -9.35
N ARG A 132 -4.94 4.99 -9.78
CA ARG A 132 -4.77 6.45 -9.74
C ARG A 132 -5.66 7.12 -8.68
N GLY A 133 -5.99 6.42 -7.59
CA GLY A 133 -6.76 6.96 -6.47
C GLY A 133 -8.26 7.18 -6.75
N ARG A 134 -8.79 6.75 -7.91
CA ARG A 134 -10.18 7.05 -8.34
C ARG A 134 -11.08 5.81 -8.35
N CYS A 135 -10.86 4.86 -7.43
CA CYS A 135 -11.66 3.65 -7.36
C CYS A 135 -13.15 3.96 -7.11
N ALA A 136 -14.04 3.40 -7.95
CA ALA A 136 -15.48 3.50 -7.81
C ALA A 136 -16.10 2.33 -6.99
N TYR A 137 -15.27 1.44 -6.48
CA TYR A 137 -15.67 0.26 -5.69
C TYR A 137 -16.63 -0.72 -6.39
N PRO A 138 -16.49 -1.02 -7.69
CA PRO A 138 -17.40 -1.92 -8.38
C PRO A 138 -17.44 -3.33 -7.76
N CYS A 139 -16.36 -3.78 -7.11
CA CYS A 139 -16.35 -5.07 -6.41
C CYS A 139 -17.33 -5.14 -5.21
N ARG A 140 -17.89 -4.03 -4.77
CA ARG A 140 -18.89 -3.97 -3.68
C ARG A 140 -20.33 -3.94 -4.21
N GLU A 141 -20.51 -3.98 -5.53
CA GLU A 141 -21.82 -4.06 -6.17
C GLU A 141 -22.34 -5.51 -6.18
N ARG A 142 -23.65 -5.63 -6.41
CA ARG A 142 -24.29 -6.95 -6.62
C ARG A 142 -24.10 -7.40 -8.06
N TYR A 143 -23.76 -8.65 -8.24
CA TYR A 143 -23.61 -9.27 -9.55
C TYR A 143 -24.55 -10.47 -9.66
N GLY A 144 -25.19 -10.61 -10.83
CA GLY A 144 -25.88 -11.82 -11.24
C GLY A 144 -24.90 -12.78 -11.93
N VAL A 145 -25.14 -14.06 -11.80
CA VAL A 145 -24.47 -15.11 -12.58
C VAL A 145 -25.40 -15.53 -13.72
N ASP A 146 -24.87 -15.67 -14.94
CA ASP A 146 -25.63 -15.98 -16.13
C ASP A 146 -26.67 -17.11 -15.90
N GLY A 147 -27.95 -16.79 -16.18
CA GLY A 147 -29.06 -17.73 -16.10
C GLY A 147 -29.52 -18.13 -14.69
N THR A 148 -29.00 -17.50 -13.65
CA THR A 148 -29.42 -17.74 -12.26
C THR A 148 -29.89 -16.46 -11.59
N GLU A 149 -30.89 -16.56 -10.71
CA GLU A 149 -31.31 -15.45 -9.84
C GLU A 149 -30.32 -15.18 -8.69
N VAL A 150 -29.13 -15.74 -8.72
CA VAL A 150 -28.10 -15.54 -7.69
C VAL A 150 -27.54 -14.13 -7.83
N SER A 151 -28.19 -13.17 -7.21
CA SER A 151 -27.65 -11.83 -7.03
C SER A 151 -26.93 -11.78 -5.68
N GLY A 152 -25.63 -11.49 -5.70
CA GLY A 152 -24.84 -11.42 -4.48
C GLY A 152 -23.64 -10.50 -4.61
N LEU A 153 -22.97 -10.30 -3.50
CA LEU A 153 -21.72 -9.53 -3.42
C LEU A 153 -20.52 -10.44 -3.82
N ALA A 154 -20.53 -10.94 -5.07
CA ALA A 154 -19.61 -11.97 -5.56
C ALA A 154 -18.13 -11.61 -5.41
N PHE A 155 -17.79 -10.32 -5.47
CA PHE A 155 -16.41 -9.81 -5.41
C PHE A 155 -16.12 -9.04 -4.11
N SER A 156 -17.10 -8.94 -3.20
CA SER A 156 -16.89 -8.23 -1.94
C SER A 156 -16.15 -9.13 -0.95
N MET A 157 -14.92 -8.77 -0.66
CA MET A 157 -14.12 -9.43 0.38
C MET A 157 -14.70 -9.14 1.78
N ARG A 158 -14.41 -10.04 2.72
CA ARG A 158 -14.62 -9.77 4.15
C ARG A 158 -13.62 -8.74 4.63
N ASP A 159 -13.95 -8.02 5.70
CA ASP A 159 -13.02 -7.11 6.33
C ASP A 159 -11.92 -7.88 7.08
N LEU A 160 -10.73 -7.31 7.09
CA LEU A 160 -9.62 -7.78 7.90
C LEU A 160 -9.87 -7.38 9.35
N ALA A 161 -9.64 -8.30 10.28
CA ALA A 161 -9.76 -8.05 11.71
C ALA A 161 -8.78 -8.96 12.48
N LEU A 162 -7.52 -8.52 12.60
CA LEU A 162 -6.43 -9.26 13.25
C LEU A 162 -6.16 -8.76 14.68
N GLY A 163 -7.14 -8.16 15.34
CA GLY A 163 -6.96 -7.64 16.71
C GLY A 163 -6.46 -8.67 17.71
N GLU A 164 -6.91 -9.92 17.59
CA GLU A 164 -6.48 -11.03 18.45
C GLU A 164 -5.06 -11.52 18.12
N ASP A 165 -4.58 -11.28 16.91
CA ASP A 165 -3.25 -11.71 16.42
C ASP A 165 -2.15 -10.67 16.60
N VAL A 166 -2.45 -9.48 17.14
CA VAL A 166 -1.49 -8.37 17.33
C VAL A 166 -0.24 -8.84 18.10
N ARG A 167 -0.43 -9.63 19.16
CA ARG A 167 0.70 -10.19 19.92
C ARG A 167 1.58 -11.07 19.04
N LYS A 168 0.98 -11.94 18.24
CA LYS A 168 1.70 -12.83 17.32
C LYS A 168 2.51 -12.04 16.28
N LEU A 169 1.94 -10.98 15.72
CA LEU A 169 2.66 -10.09 14.79
C LEU A 169 3.86 -9.40 15.47
N ALA A 170 3.71 -8.97 16.72
CA ALA A 170 4.82 -8.39 17.48
C ALA A 170 5.91 -9.43 17.78
N GLU A 171 5.54 -10.66 18.14
CA GLU A 171 6.48 -11.77 18.35
C GLU A 171 7.25 -12.17 17.07
N LEU A 172 6.62 -12.01 15.90
CA LEU A 172 7.26 -12.21 14.59
C LEU A 172 8.22 -11.08 14.20
N GLY A 173 8.29 -9.99 14.98
CA GLY A 173 9.18 -8.87 14.71
C GLY A 173 8.61 -7.81 13.76
N VAL A 174 7.30 -7.77 13.54
CA VAL A 174 6.66 -6.72 12.73
C VAL A 174 6.88 -5.36 13.41
N SER A 175 7.36 -4.38 12.62
CA SER A 175 7.76 -3.07 13.14
C SER A 175 6.59 -2.11 13.32
N CYS A 176 5.58 -2.20 12.45
CA CYS A 176 4.44 -1.27 12.42
C CYS A 176 3.14 -2.01 12.13
N LEU A 177 2.07 -1.64 12.82
CA LEU A 177 0.71 -2.13 12.63
C LEU A 177 -0.18 -0.99 12.11
N LYS A 178 -0.98 -1.28 11.05
CA LYS A 178 -1.81 -0.29 10.36
C LYS A 178 -3.28 -0.62 10.40
#